data_eca4c698a95d4dbb29c93c85294f94d9
#
_entry.id   eca4c698a95d4dbb29c93c85294f94d9
#
_cell.length_a   1.000
_cell.length_b   1.000
_cell.length_c   1.000
_cell.angle_alpha   90.00
_cell.angle_beta   90.00
_cell.angle_gamma   90.00
#
_symmetry.space_group_name_H-M   'P 1'
#
loop_
_entity.id
_entity.type
_entity.pdbx_description
1 polymer ?
#
loop_
_entity_poly.entity_id
_entity_poly.type
_entity_poly.pdbx_seq_one_letter_code
_entity_poly.pdbx_strand_id
1 'polypeptide(L)'
;MRMLNDRRWMETKRVVWARAEGLCEWCKRDGYIVAGVDCHHIIPFESAKTQAEMERLCYDADHNVVLLCVACHVKAHKELGSKKKEAVKARRDQAFERWKERQTKRKDNGTMESNNGY
;
A
#
# COMPACT_ATOMS: atom_id res chain seq x y z
N MET A 1 -13.06 -3.15 5.83
CA MET A 1 -13.26 -2.02 4.96
C MET A 1 -13.52 -2.47 3.55
N ARG A 2 -14.38 -1.73 2.86
CA ARG A 2 -14.69 -2.11 1.55
C ARG A 2 -13.62 -1.73 0.64
N MET A 3 -13.38 -2.53 -0.31
CA MET A 3 -12.32 -2.29 -1.27
C MET A 3 -12.68 -1.21 -2.28
N LEU A 4 -12.08 -1.26 -3.43
CA LEU A 4 -12.26 -0.25 -4.43
C LEU A 4 -13.66 -0.22 -5.00
N ASN A 5 -14.12 0.97 -5.28
CA ASN A 5 -15.33 1.17 -6.07
C ASN A 5 -14.85 1.23 -7.51
N ASP A 6 -15.19 0.26 -8.33
CA ASP A 6 -14.65 0.15 -9.68
C ASP A 6 -14.89 1.39 -10.52
N ARG A 7 -16.07 1.98 -10.41
CA ARG A 7 -16.39 3.17 -11.21
C ARG A 7 -15.52 4.37 -10.78
N ARG A 8 -15.40 4.58 -9.47
CA ARG A 8 -14.57 5.69 -8.97
C ARG A 8 -13.10 5.48 -9.30
N TRP A 9 -12.65 4.23 -9.22
CA TRP A 9 -11.27 3.93 -9.53
C TRP A 9 -10.98 4.13 -11.02
N MET A 10 -11.90 3.72 -11.87
CA MET A 10 -11.77 3.95 -13.31
C MET A 10 -11.69 5.44 -13.62
N GLU A 11 -12.53 6.23 -12.97
CA GLU A 11 -12.51 7.67 -13.16
C GLU A 11 -11.20 8.29 -12.67
N THR A 12 -10.71 7.83 -11.52
CA THR A 12 -9.44 8.31 -10.98
C THR A 12 -8.30 7.99 -11.95
N LYS A 13 -8.28 6.78 -12.48
CA LYS A 13 -7.25 6.41 -13.44
C LYS A 13 -7.33 7.24 -14.70
N ARG A 14 -8.55 7.54 -15.15
CA ARG A 14 -8.73 8.33 -16.36
C ARG A 14 -8.15 9.73 -16.19
N VAL A 15 -8.38 10.32 -15.03
CA VAL A 15 -7.85 11.65 -14.73
C VAL A 15 -6.33 11.62 -14.70
N VAL A 16 -5.75 10.61 -14.08
CA VAL A 16 -4.30 10.48 -13.99
C VAL A 16 -3.68 10.27 -15.37
N TRP A 17 -4.27 9.39 -16.18
CA TRP A 17 -3.78 9.13 -17.52
C TRP A 17 -3.85 10.38 -18.40
N ALA A 18 -4.92 11.15 -18.27
CA ALA A 18 -5.06 12.39 -19.05
C ALA A 18 -4.01 13.41 -18.62
N ARG A 19 -3.79 13.55 -17.31
CA ARG A 19 -2.79 14.48 -16.81
C ARG A 19 -1.39 14.09 -17.26
N ALA A 20 -1.09 12.80 -17.23
CA ALA A 20 0.23 12.30 -17.59
C ALA A 20 0.42 12.13 -19.08
N GLU A 21 -0.66 12.27 -19.85
CA GLU A 21 -0.62 12.05 -21.30
C GLU A 21 -0.09 10.66 -21.65
N GLY A 22 -0.42 9.69 -20.82
CA GLY A 22 0.00 8.29 -21.04
C GLY A 22 1.44 8.01 -20.74
N LEU A 23 2.18 8.97 -20.18
CA LEU A 23 3.59 8.80 -19.91
C LEU A 23 3.86 8.54 -18.44
N CYS A 24 4.94 7.82 -18.14
CA CYS A 24 5.36 7.62 -16.77
C CYS A 24 5.72 8.97 -16.16
N GLU A 25 5.04 9.34 -15.09
CA GLU A 25 5.22 10.64 -14.48
C GLU A 25 6.58 10.79 -13.81
N TRP A 26 7.12 9.71 -13.25
CA TRP A 26 8.44 9.77 -12.63
C TRP A 26 9.55 9.87 -13.67
N CYS A 27 9.44 9.13 -14.77
CA CYS A 27 10.42 9.25 -15.86
C CYS A 27 10.36 10.65 -16.47
N LYS A 28 9.17 11.19 -16.64
CA LYS A 28 9.01 12.51 -17.21
C LYS A 28 9.65 13.57 -16.31
N ARG A 29 9.50 13.42 -15.00
CA ARG A 29 10.13 14.33 -14.06
C ARG A 29 11.64 14.32 -14.23
N ASP A 30 12.20 13.13 -14.54
CA ASP A 30 13.64 12.99 -14.72
C ASP A 30 14.11 13.24 -16.13
N GLY A 31 13.22 13.68 -17.01
CA GLY A 31 13.60 14.05 -18.37
C GLY A 31 13.48 12.95 -19.41
N TYR A 32 12.82 11.85 -19.06
CA TYR A 32 12.66 10.73 -20.00
C TYR A 32 11.22 10.59 -20.46
N ILE A 33 11.04 10.09 -21.67
CA ILE A 33 9.72 9.87 -22.23
C ILE A 33 9.51 8.37 -22.31
N VAL A 34 8.76 7.83 -21.37
CA VAL A 34 8.49 6.40 -21.27
C VAL A 34 6.99 6.22 -21.05
N ALA A 35 6.39 5.28 -21.77
CA ALA A 35 4.96 5.03 -21.63
C ALA A 35 4.64 4.53 -20.23
N GLY A 36 3.56 5.05 -19.65
CA GLY A 36 3.07 4.55 -18.37
C GLY A 36 2.21 3.34 -18.59
N VAL A 37 2.14 2.47 -17.60
CA VAL A 37 1.34 1.26 -17.69
C VAL A 37 0.39 1.06 -16.53
N ASP A 38 0.75 1.54 -15.33
CA ASP A 38 -0.07 1.33 -14.15
C ASP A 38 -0.21 2.57 -13.30
N CYS A 39 -1.37 2.74 -12.71
CA CYS A 39 -1.60 3.79 -11.73
C CYS A 39 -1.24 3.25 -10.36
N HIS A 40 -0.38 3.97 -9.65
CA HIS A 40 0.17 3.53 -8.38
C HIS A 40 -0.22 4.47 -7.26
N HIS A 41 -0.61 3.93 -6.11
CA HIS A 41 -0.90 4.75 -4.94
C HIS A 41 0.41 5.03 -4.20
N ILE A 42 0.71 6.29 -4.00
CA ILE A 42 1.94 6.68 -3.30
C ILE A 42 1.84 6.24 -1.84
N ILE A 43 0.72 6.57 -1.18
CA ILE A 43 0.44 6.07 0.15
C ILE A 43 -0.58 4.96 -0.01
N PRO A 44 -0.29 3.74 0.44
CA PRO A 44 -1.22 2.63 0.23
C PRO A 44 -2.54 2.88 0.93
N PHE A 45 -3.65 2.70 0.24
CA PHE A 45 -4.94 2.90 0.87
C PHE A 45 -5.23 1.85 1.94
N GLU A 46 -4.54 0.72 1.89
CA GLU A 46 -4.69 -0.31 2.91
C GLU A 46 -4.15 0.16 4.26
N SER A 47 -3.34 1.21 4.29
CA SER A 47 -2.82 1.72 5.55
C SER A 47 -3.83 2.60 6.28
N ALA A 48 -4.96 2.89 5.65
CA ALA A 48 -5.96 3.76 6.25
C ALA A 48 -6.63 3.10 7.45
N LYS A 49 -7.01 3.93 8.41
CA LYS A 49 -7.64 3.43 9.61
C LYS A 49 -9.16 3.52 9.56
N THR A 50 -9.70 4.30 8.66
CA THR A 50 -11.14 4.45 8.52
C THR A 50 -11.52 4.30 7.05
N GLN A 51 -12.80 4.04 6.82
CA GLN A 51 -13.31 3.93 5.46
C GLN A 51 -13.15 5.25 4.72
N ALA A 52 -13.41 6.36 5.38
CA ALA A 52 -13.28 7.68 4.77
C ALA A 52 -11.84 7.95 4.35
N GLU A 53 -10.88 7.59 5.20
CA GLU A 53 -9.47 7.79 4.88
C GLU A 53 -9.04 6.88 3.73
N MET A 54 -9.52 5.64 3.72
CA MET A 54 -9.21 4.71 2.65
C MET A 54 -9.69 5.26 1.31
N GLU A 55 -10.91 5.78 1.28
CA GLU A 55 -11.46 6.33 0.04
C GLU A 55 -10.69 7.57 -0.41
N ARG A 56 -10.31 8.40 0.55
CA ARG A 56 -9.54 9.57 0.20
C ARG A 56 -8.19 9.20 -0.41
N LEU A 57 -7.50 8.23 0.17
CA LEU A 57 -6.21 7.81 -0.38
C LEU A 57 -6.36 7.10 -1.71
N CYS A 58 -7.41 6.29 -1.85
CA CYS A 58 -7.58 5.50 -3.06
C CYS A 58 -7.93 6.34 -4.28
N TYR A 59 -8.76 7.36 -4.10
CA TYR A 59 -9.28 8.11 -5.23
C TYR A 59 -8.70 9.52 -5.38
N ASP A 60 -7.62 9.83 -4.68
CA ASP A 60 -7.01 11.15 -4.75
C ASP A 60 -6.07 11.21 -5.95
N ALA A 61 -6.64 11.47 -7.11
CA ALA A 61 -5.87 11.53 -8.35
C ALA A 61 -4.80 12.62 -8.31
N ASP A 62 -5.07 13.71 -7.59
CA ASP A 62 -4.16 14.84 -7.61
C ASP A 62 -2.93 14.68 -6.74
N HIS A 63 -3.05 13.94 -5.64
CA HIS A 63 -1.96 13.91 -4.67
C HIS A 63 -1.44 12.51 -4.34
N ASN A 64 -2.21 11.48 -4.62
CA ASN A 64 -1.81 10.15 -4.18
C ASN A 64 -1.75 9.09 -5.28
N VAL A 65 -2.06 9.42 -6.51
CA VAL A 65 -2.03 8.43 -7.58
C VAL A 65 -1.15 8.95 -8.71
N VAL A 66 -0.23 8.11 -9.17
CA VAL A 66 0.66 8.48 -10.27
C VAL A 66 0.68 7.38 -11.31
N LEU A 67 0.93 7.76 -12.56
CA LEU A 67 1.06 6.79 -13.64
C LEU A 67 2.53 6.44 -13.79
N LEU A 68 2.86 5.18 -13.75
CA LEU A 68 4.25 4.72 -13.78
C LEU A 68 4.47 3.68 -14.85
N CYS A 69 5.68 3.62 -15.38
CA CYS A 69 6.10 2.55 -16.27
C CYS A 69 6.43 1.32 -15.43
N VAL A 70 6.69 0.20 -16.09
CA VAL A 70 6.98 -1.05 -15.39
C VAL A 70 8.16 -0.89 -14.43
N ALA A 71 9.24 -0.30 -14.89
CA ALA A 71 10.45 -0.17 -14.07
C ALA A 71 10.21 0.70 -12.84
N CYS A 72 9.53 1.84 -13.00
CA CYS A 72 9.25 2.72 -11.88
C CYS A 72 8.25 2.09 -10.93
N HIS A 73 7.29 1.33 -11.46
CA HIS A 73 6.30 0.67 -10.62
C HIS A 73 6.96 -0.38 -9.74
N VAL A 74 7.88 -1.16 -10.31
CA VAL A 74 8.64 -2.14 -9.53
C VAL A 74 9.46 -1.45 -8.45
N LYS A 75 10.10 -0.33 -8.81
CA LYS A 75 10.91 0.41 -7.87
C LYS A 75 10.06 0.96 -6.72
N ALA A 76 8.89 1.50 -7.05
CA ALA A 76 7.99 2.05 -6.05
C ALA A 76 7.52 0.96 -5.08
N HIS A 77 7.18 -0.21 -5.61
CA HIS A 77 6.76 -1.31 -4.77
C HIS A 77 7.88 -1.79 -3.87
N LYS A 78 9.11 -1.76 -4.37
CA LYS A 78 10.24 -2.19 -3.59
C LYS A 78 10.46 -1.27 -2.40
N GLU A 79 10.41 0.03 -2.61
CA GLU A 79 10.56 1.00 -1.53
C GLU A 79 9.41 0.90 -0.54
N LEU A 80 8.19 0.79 -1.06
CA LEU A 80 7.04 0.68 -0.23
C LEU A 80 7.04 -0.64 0.52
N GLY A 81 7.48 -1.69 -0.13
CA GLY A 81 7.57 -3.01 0.47
C GLY A 81 8.50 -3.04 1.66
N SER A 82 9.63 -2.34 1.58
CA SER A 82 10.55 -2.27 2.70
C SER A 82 9.92 -1.60 3.91
N LYS A 83 9.29 -0.47 3.71
CA LYS A 83 8.62 0.24 4.79
C LYS A 83 7.49 -0.58 5.38
N LYS A 84 6.75 -1.26 4.51
CA LYS A 84 5.65 -2.09 4.94
C LYS A 84 6.15 -3.27 5.75
N LYS A 85 7.24 -3.86 5.34
CA LYS A 85 7.82 -4.99 6.06
C LYS A 85 8.29 -4.57 7.44
N GLU A 86 8.88 -3.40 7.57
CA GLU A 86 9.30 -2.90 8.86
C GLU A 86 8.11 -2.69 9.78
N ALA A 87 7.04 -2.11 9.27
CA ALA A 87 5.85 -1.86 10.08
C ALA A 87 5.20 -3.17 10.52
N VAL A 88 5.15 -4.14 9.62
CA VAL A 88 4.57 -5.44 9.93
C VAL A 88 5.42 -6.16 10.96
N LYS A 89 6.74 -6.09 10.80
CA LYS A 89 7.65 -6.72 11.75
C LYS A 89 7.49 -6.12 13.14
N ALA A 90 7.40 -4.80 13.23
CA ALA A 90 7.21 -4.14 14.51
C ALA A 90 5.93 -4.58 15.19
N ARG A 91 4.85 -4.69 14.42
CA ARG A 91 3.59 -5.16 14.98
C ARG A 91 3.66 -6.61 15.40
N ARG A 92 4.33 -7.45 14.63
CA ARG A 92 4.49 -8.83 14.99
C ARG A 92 5.30 -8.99 16.26
N ASP A 93 6.37 -8.20 16.40
CA ASP A 93 7.21 -8.27 17.58
C ASP A 93 6.43 -7.85 18.81
N GLN A 94 5.60 -6.81 18.73
CA GLN A 94 4.76 -6.41 19.83
C GLN A 94 3.74 -7.48 20.18
N ALA A 95 3.14 -8.09 19.18
CA ALA A 95 2.15 -9.13 19.40
C ALA A 95 2.81 -10.34 20.06
N PHE A 96 4.04 -10.67 19.67
CA PHE A 96 4.77 -11.78 20.23
C PHE A 96 5.10 -11.51 21.70
N GLU A 97 5.50 -10.28 22.02
CA GLU A 97 5.79 -9.94 23.41
C GLU A 97 4.54 -10.06 24.27
N ARG A 98 3.40 -9.60 23.77
CA ARG A 98 2.15 -9.72 24.49
C ARG A 98 1.73 -11.16 24.65
N TRP A 99 1.97 -11.97 23.63
CA TRP A 99 1.67 -13.37 23.68
C TRP A 99 2.52 -14.08 24.74
N LYS A 100 3.80 -13.74 24.79
CA LYS A 100 4.71 -14.31 25.78
C LYS A 100 4.24 -13.98 27.19
N GLU A 101 3.82 -12.77 27.41
CA GLU A 101 3.32 -12.37 28.71
C GLU A 101 2.10 -13.19 29.13
N ARG A 102 1.19 -13.41 28.17
CA ARG A 102 0.00 -14.19 28.47
C ARG A 102 0.37 -15.64 28.79
N GLN A 103 1.31 -16.19 28.06
CA GLN A 103 1.73 -17.57 28.33
C GLN A 103 2.36 -17.70 29.70
N THR A 104 3.12 -16.70 30.07
CA THR A 104 3.74 -16.71 31.38
C THR A 104 2.70 -16.71 32.47
N LYS A 105 1.65 -15.92 32.29
CA LYS A 105 0.64 -15.87 33.29
C LYS A 105 -0.22 -17.11 33.31
N ARG A 106 -0.47 -17.75 32.16
CA ARG A 106 -1.36 -18.78 32.13
C ARG A 106 -0.81 -20.03 32.18
N LYS A 107 0.10 -20.39 32.08
CA LYS A 107 0.63 -21.61 32.12
C LYS A 107 0.02 -22.61 31.34
N ASP A 108 -0.82 -22.64 30.82
CA ASP A 108 -1.27 -23.67 30.11
C ASP A 108 -1.14 -23.59 28.82
N ASN A 109 -1.02 -23.21 28.24
CA ASN A 109 -0.91 -23.07 27.05
C ASN A 109 -0.82 -23.85 26.14
N GLY A 110 -0.79 -24.26 26.00
CA GLY A 110 -0.65 -25.14 25.16
C GLY A 110 -0.66 -24.88 23.83
N THR A 111 -1.24 -24.69 23.23
CA THR A 111 -1.25 -24.58 21.96
C THR A 111 -0.87 -23.48 21.43
N MET A 112 -0.27 -23.33 20.84
CA MET A 112 0.16 -22.36 20.32
C MET A 112 -0.17 -22.20 19.11
N GLU A 113 -0.63 -21.80 18.54
CA GLU A 113 -0.96 -21.67 17.36
C GLU A 113 -0.46 -20.74 16.68
N SER A 114 -0.06 -20.59 16.23
CA SER A 114 0.60 -19.82 15.54
C SER A 114 0.16 -18.98 14.81
N ASN A 115 0.01 -18.53 14.39
CA ASN A 115 -0.24 -17.80 13.72
C ASN A 115 0.07 -17.16 13.03
N ASN A 116 0.34 -16.85 12.63
CA ASN A 116 0.72 -16.30 12.11
C ASN A 116 0.53 -15.70 11.26
N GLY A 117 0.21 -15.83 11.05
CA GLY A 117 -0.22 -15.23 10.19
C GLY A 117 0.40 -14.29 9.53
N TYR A 118 0.99 -14.08 9.17
CA TYR A 118 1.58 -13.19 8.36
C TYR A 118 2.34 -13.83 7.35
#